data_d43e3ae7bd3cc9919a64f3bb92cb0d50
#
_entry.id   d43e3ae7bd3cc9919a64f3bb92cb0d50
#
_cell.length_a   1.000
_cell.length_b   1.000
_cell.length_c   1.000
_cell.angle_alpha   90.00
_cell.angle_beta   90.00
_cell.angle_gamma   90.00
#
_symmetry.space_group_name_H-M   'P 1'
#
loop_
_entity.id
_entity.type
_entity.pdbx_description
1 polymer ?
#
loop_
_entity_poly.entity_id
_entity_poly.type
_entity_poly.pdbx_seq_one_letter_code
_entity_poly.pdbx_strand_id
1 'polypeptide(L)'
;MKTLLVQFFAVFASISIYFSLPVDPALASVCTVEDEEYANFWDNYYDPVDAYNFGLKIQNLAKEKDLAGIFSLVEGELGNGPRKKYVLDKSFEEIFDESWLDKVLSNEPDCSPVGWRGFMLGSGSIWYNKSEQGWRIFSINGGFQEETKTSSNGWRLDGGVIHP
;
A
#
# COMPACT_ATOMS: atom_id res chain seq x y z
N MET A 1 -24.34 -83.98 -5.48
CA MET A 1 -23.63 -82.93 -6.20
C MET A 1 -23.69 -81.67 -5.36
N LYS A 2 -22.56 -81.26 -4.69
CA LYS A 2 -22.51 -80.03 -3.85
C LYS A 2 -21.72 -79.01 -4.59
N THR A 3 -22.38 -77.91 -4.95
CA THR A 3 -21.77 -76.77 -5.65
C THR A 3 -21.13 -75.83 -4.60
N LEU A 4 -19.82 -75.66 -4.66
CA LEU A 4 -19.08 -74.75 -3.79
C LEU A 4 -19.13 -73.36 -4.40
N LEU A 5 -19.73 -72.39 -3.69
CA LEU A 5 -19.73 -70.98 -4.06
C LEU A 5 -18.51 -70.32 -3.44
N VAL A 6 -17.54 -69.91 -4.28
CA VAL A 6 -16.34 -69.15 -3.86
C VAL A 6 -16.71 -67.65 -3.93
N GLN A 7 -16.77 -67.02 -2.77
CA GLN A 7 -16.91 -65.55 -2.66
C GLN A 7 -15.55 -64.89 -2.72
N PHE A 8 -15.31 -64.09 -3.77
CA PHE A 8 -14.18 -63.17 -3.87
C PHE A 8 -14.50 -61.87 -3.14
N PHE A 9 -13.85 -61.64 -2.01
CA PHE A 9 -13.84 -60.34 -1.36
C PHE A 9 -12.77 -59.47 -2.05
N ALA A 10 -13.18 -58.47 -2.83
CA ALA A 10 -12.30 -57.44 -3.35
C ALA A 10 -12.08 -56.39 -2.25
N VAL A 11 -10.90 -56.35 -1.68
CA VAL A 11 -10.46 -55.31 -0.74
C VAL A 11 -10.00 -54.07 -1.58
N PHE A 12 -10.84 -53.06 -1.65
CA PHE A 12 -10.43 -51.74 -2.18
C PHE A 12 -9.63 -51.00 -1.12
N ALA A 13 -8.31 -51.00 -1.26
CA ALA A 13 -7.43 -50.13 -0.51
C ALA A 13 -7.54 -48.71 -1.08
N SER A 14 -8.25 -47.83 -0.37
CA SER A 14 -8.34 -46.41 -0.71
C SER A 14 -7.01 -45.72 -0.32
N ILE A 15 -6.18 -45.44 -1.31
CA ILE A 15 -4.97 -44.65 -1.12
C ILE A 15 -5.40 -43.18 -1.10
N SER A 16 -5.51 -42.60 0.09
CA SER A 16 -5.67 -41.15 0.27
C SER A 16 -4.36 -40.46 0.00
N ILE A 17 -4.22 -39.89 -1.20
CA ILE A 17 -3.09 -39.05 -1.55
C ILE A 17 -3.34 -37.68 -0.90
N TYR A 18 -2.68 -37.42 0.22
CA TYR A 18 -2.61 -36.07 0.79
C TYR A 18 -1.74 -35.23 -0.13
N PHE A 19 -2.40 -34.39 -0.94
CA PHE A 19 -1.74 -33.36 -1.73
C PHE A 19 -1.37 -32.23 -0.77
N SER A 20 -0.19 -32.34 -0.16
CA SER A 20 0.43 -31.22 0.56
C SER A 20 0.87 -30.22 -0.50
N LEU A 21 0.07 -29.14 -0.68
CA LEU A 21 0.53 -28.01 -1.47
C LEU A 21 1.80 -27.46 -0.81
N PRO A 22 2.89 -27.25 -1.55
CA PRO A 22 4.06 -26.58 -0.99
C PRO A 22 3.59 -25.17 -0.55
N VAL A 23 3.63 -24.90 0.73
CA VAL A 23 3.57 -23.53 1.26
C VAL A 23 4.84 -22.88 0.76
N ASP A 24 4.71 -21.87 -0.07
CA ASP A 24 5.84 -21.12 -0.63
C ASP A 24 6.58 -20.45 0.53
N PRO A 25 7.79 -20.89 0.90
CA PRO A 25 8.51 -20.34 2.05
C PRO A 25 8.98 -18.89 1.81
N ALA A 26 8.86 -18.37 0.58
CA ALA A 26 9.25 -17.01 0.24
C ALA A 26 8.30 -15.93 0.81
N LEU A 27 7.04 -16.29 1.15
CA LEU A 27 6.11 -15.35 1.79
C LEU A 27 6.21 -15.33 3.32
N ALA A 28 6.91 -16.30 3.91
CA ALA A 28 6.99 -16.42 5.38
C ALA A 28 8.07 -15.55 6.05
N SER A 29 8.84 -14.73 5.29
CA SER A 29 9.99 -14.01 5.84
C SER A 29 10.04 -12.51 5.54
N VAL A 30 8.96 -11.95 5.01
CA VAL A 30 8.95 -10.51 4.68
C VAL A 30 8.89 -9.66 5.94
N CYS A 31 8.09 -10.09 6.93
CA CYS A 31 8.02 -9.45 8.24
C CYS A 31 8.69 -10.33 9.28
N THR A 32 9.28 -9.71 10.30
CA THR A 32 10.01 -10.39 11.38
C THR A 32 9.09 -10.75 12.54
N VAL A 33 9.59 -11.57 13.47
CA VAL A 33 8.87 -11.88 14.72
C VAL A 33 8.69 -10.60 15.55
N GLU A 34 9.66 -9.69 15.51
CA GLU A 34 9.60 -8.39 16.19
C GLU A 34 8.46 -7.52 15.64
N ASP A 35 8.17 -7.58 14.33
CA ASP A 35 7.04 -6.88 13.73
C ASP A 35 5.70 -7.42 14.23
N GLU A 36 5.60 -8.75 14.38
CA GLU A 36 4.41 -9.39 14.94
C GLU A 36 4.24 -9.06 16.43
N GLU A 37 5.32 -9.07 17.22
CA GLU A 37 5.29 -8.67 18.61
C GLU A 37 4.88 -7.20 18.78
N TYR A 38 5.36 -6.33 17.90
CA TYR A 38 4.97 -4.93 17.90
C TYR A 38 3.49 -4.73 17.54
N ALA A 39 2.97 -5.47 16.56
CA ALA A 39 1.54 -5.45 16.23
C ALA A 39 0.68 -5.92 17.40
N ASN A 40 1.11 -7.00 18.11
CA ASN A 40 0.43 -7.51 19.29
C ASN A 40 0.41 -6.48 20.42
N PHE A 41 1.47 -5.71 20.64
CA PHE A 41 1.53 -4.65 21.64
C PHE A 41 0.47 -3.56 21.39
N TRP A 42 0.09 -3.33 20.14
CA TRP A 42 -0.96 -2.39 19.74
C TRP A 42 -2.32 -3.08 19.52
N ASP A 43 -2.63 -4.12 20.29
CA ASP A 43 -3.90 -4.87 20.24
C ASP A 43 -4.23 -5.41 18.84
N ASN A 44 -3.20 -5.70 18.01
CA ASN A 44 -3.34 -6.20 16.64
C ASN A 44 -4.28 -5.36 15.76
N TYR A 45 -4.27 -4.03 15.93
CA TYR A 45 -5.09 -3.18 15.07
C TYR A 45 -4.72 -3.29 13.60
N TYR A 46 -3.54 -3.82 13.27
CA TYR A 46 -3.07 -4.11 11.92
C TYR A 46 -2.40 -5.48 11.84
N ASP A 47 -2.29 -6.01 10.63
CA ASP A 47 -1.46 -7.16 10.28
C ASP A 47 -0.19 -6.65 9.59
N PRO A 48 1.04 -7.07 10.02
CA PRO A 48 2.30 -6.62 9.43
C PRO A 48 2.42 -6.92 7.94
N VAL A 49 1.98 -8.12 7.50
CA VAL A 49 2.03 -8.53 6.10
C VAL A 49 1.05 -7.71 5.25
N ASP A 50 -0.13 -7.39 5.77
CA ASP A 50 -1.08 -6.51 5.11
C ASP A 50 -0.54 -5.09 4.94
N ALA A 51 0.18 -4.57 5.97
CA ALA A 51 0.84 -3.27 5.91
C ALA A 51 1.89 -3.21 4.79
N TYR A 52 2.77 -4.21 4.76
CA TYR A 52 3.79 -4.38 3.73
C TYR A 52 3.16 -4.46 2.33
N ASN A 53 2.16 -5.33 2.16
CA ASN A 53 1.48 -5.51 0.88
C ASN A 53 0.77 -4.24 0.41
N PHE A 54 0.23 -3.43 1.33
CA PHE A 54 -0.36 -2.16 0.96
C PHE A 54 0.70 -1.16 0.50
N GLY A 55 1.87 -1.13 1.14
CA GLY A 55 3.03 -0.36 0.68
C GLY A 55 3.48 -0.79 -0.72
N LEU A 56 3.60 -2.09 -0.99
CA LEU A 56 3.91 -2.61 -2.32
C LEU A 56 2.87 -2.21 -3.37
N LYS A 57 1.58 -2.22 -3.00
CA LYS A 57 0.51 -1.77 -3.89
C LYS A 57 0.70 -0.31 -4.29
N ILE A 58 1.04 0.56 -3.35
CA ILE A 58 1.34 1.97 -3.64
C ILE A 58 2.54 2.09 -4.58
N GLN A 59 3.63 1.36 -4.30
CA GLN A 59 4.83 1.38 -5.14
C GLN A 59 4.55 0.91 -6.57
N ASN A 60 3.75 -0.15 -6.74
CA ASN A 60 3.37 -0.63 -8.06
C ASN A 60 2.57 0.42 -8.84
N LEU A 61 1.59 1.07 -8.21
CA LEU A 61 0.84 2.16 -8.82
C LEU A 61 1.75 3.35 -9.20
N ALA A 62 2.72 3.69 -8.34
CA ALA A 62 3.69 4.74 -8.62
C ALA A 62 4.61 4.36 -9.79
N LYS A 63 5.10 3.12 -9.84
CA LYS A 63 5.91 2.59 -10.93
C LYS A 63 5.17 2.58 -12.26
N GLU A 64 3.89 2.27 -12.25
CA GLU A 64 3.00 2.31 -13.41
C GLU A 64 2.55 3.73 -13.75
N LYS A 65 2.92 4.72 -12.92
CA LYS A 65 2.49 6.12 -13.03
C LYS A 65 0.96 6.27 -13.02
N ASP A 66 0.27 5.35 -12.33
CA ASP A 66 -1.18 5.36 -12.19
C ASP A 66 -1.61 6.35 -11.08
N LEU A 67 -1.71 7.62 -11.48
CA LEU A 67 -2.14 8.70 -10.60
C LEU A 67 -3.55 8.46 -10.04
N ALA A 68 -4.46 8.01 -10.87
CA ALA A 68 -5.84 7.72 -10.47
C ALA A 68 -5.90 6.57 -9.45
N GLY A 69 -5.12 5.52 -9.67
CA GLY A 69 -4.95 4.40 -8.75
C GLY A 69 -4.43 4.85 -7.39
N ILE A 70 -3.37 5.67 -7.33
CA ILE A 70 -2.83 6.22 -6.08
C ILE A 70 -3.92 7.03 -5.34
N PHE A 71 -4.61 7.93 -6.03
CA PHE A 71 -5.63 8.77 -5.41
C PHE A 71 -6.93 8.02 -5.07
N SER A 72 -7.15 6.82 -5.63
CA SER A 72 -8.21 5.91 -5.21
C SER A 72 -7.99 5.34 -3.79
N LEU A 73 -6.72 5.28 -3.37
CA LEU A 73 -6.32 4.83 -2.04
C LEU A 73 -6.39 5.94 -0.97
N VAL A 74 -6.63 7.18 -1.36
CA VAL A 74 -6.78 8.31 -0.45
C VAL A 74 -8.21 8.35 0.09
N GLU A 75 -8.35 8.40 1.42
CA GLU A 75 -9.63 8.59 2.09
C GLU A 75 -9.89 10.09 2.29
N GLY A 76 -10.99 10.58 1.70
CA GLY A 76 -11.35 12.00 1.79
C GLY A 76 -10.34 12.90 1.08
N GLU A 77 -9.91 13.95 1.79
CA GLU A 77 -8.85 14.88 1.36
C GLU A 77 -7.56 14.56 2.13
N LEU A 78 -6.43 14.69 1.45
CA LEU A 78 -5.12 14.52 2.10
C LEU A 78 -4.93 15.56 3.19
N GLY A 79 -4.40 15.16 4.34
CA GLY A 79 -3.95 16.07 5.38
C GLY A 79 -2.79 16.96 4.92
N ASN A 80 -1.95 16.42 4.05
CA ASN A 80 -0.93 17.15 3.30
C ASN A 80 -0.83 16.55 1.89
N GLY A 81 -0.67 17.39 0.88
CA GLY A 81 -0.59 16.98 -0.52
C GLY A 81 -1.57 17.71 -1.43
N PRO A 82 -1.57 17.36 -2.73
CA PRO A 82 -2.50 17.97 -3.67
C PRO A 82 -3.93 17.50 -3.41
N ARG A 83 -4.87 18.40 -3.61
CA ARG A 83 -6.28 18.05 -3.50
C ARG A 83 -6.69 17.07 -4.58
N LYS A 84 -7.44 16.02 -4.23
CA LYS A 84 -7.91 14.99 -5.14
C LYS A 84 -8.58 15.56 -6.39
N LYS A 85 -9.43 16.56 -6.24
CA LYS A 85 -10.09 17.25 -7.35
C LYS A 85 -9.10 17.87 -8.34
N TYR A 86 -7.97 18.38 -7.85
CA TYR A 86 -6.95 19.01 -8.67
C TYR A 86 -6.20 18.02 -9.56
N VAL A 87 -5.98 16.80 -9.07
CA VAL A 87 -5.15 15.80 -9.76
C VAL A 87 -5.90 14.95 -10.79
N LEU A 88 -7.24 14.94 -10.77
CA LEU A 88 -8.04 14.06 -11.62
C LEU A 88 -7.85 14.33 -13.13
N ASP A 89 -7.49 15.55 -13.52
CA ASP A 89 -7.30 15.97 -14.90
C ASP A 89 -5.80 16.08 -15.29
N LYS A 90 -4.89 15.60 -14.42
CA LYS A 90 -3.45 15.74 -14.59
C LYS A 90 -2.79 14.40 -14.95
N SER A 91 -1.65 14.49 -15.64
CA SER A 91 -0.75 13.35 -15.77
C SER A 91 0.06 13.15 -14.50
N PHE A 92 0.67 11.98 -14.35
CA PHE A 92 1.54 11.70 -13.21
C PHE A 92 2.71 12.70 -13.13
N GLU A 93 3.33 13.00 -14.27
CA GLU A 93 4.49 13.88 -14.40
C GLU A 93 4.17 15.35 -14.14
N GLU A 94 2.91 15.75 -14.27
CA GLU A 94 2.46 17.09 -13.88
C GLU A 94 2.34 17.26 -12.37
N ILE A 95 2.18 16.15 -11.63
CA ILE A 95 2.01 16.15 -10.18
C ILE A 95 3.31 15.76 -9.46
N PHE A 96 4.00 14.71 -9.92
CA PHE A 96 5.18 14.16 -9.27
C PHE A 96 6.40 14.20 -10.20
N ASP A 97 7.52 14.67 -9.67
CA ASP A 97 8.79 14.61 -10.36
C ASP A 97 9.48 13.22 -10.22
N GLU A 98 10.52 12.98 -11.03
CA GLU A 98 11.27 11.72 -10.98
C GLU A 98 11.96 11.50 -9.63
N SER A 99 12.41 12.57 -8.97
CA SER A 99 13.04 12.49 -7.65
C SER A 99 12.07 11.96 -6.58
N TRP A 100 10.80 12.35 -6.67
CA TRP A 100 9.77 11.81 -5.80
C TRP A 100 9.51 10.33 -6.08
N LEU A 101 9.40 9.96 -7.36
CA LEU A 101 9.21 8.58 -7.78
C LEU A 101 10.36 7.69 -7.29
N ASP A 102 11.61 8.12 -7.51
CA ASP A 102 12.80 7.41 -7.06
C ASP A 102 12.80 7.19 -5.53
N LYS A 103 12.41 8.20 -4.76
CA LYS A 103 12.29 8.07 -3.30
C LYS A 103 11.25 7.03 -2.90
N VAL A 104 10.06 7.07 -3.52
CA VAL A 104 8.98 6.11 -3.21
C VAL A 104 9.39 4.68 -3.55
N LEU A 105 10.20 4.49 -4.59
CA LEU A 105 10.65 3.17 -5.05
C LEU A 105 11.97 2.70 -4.42
N SER A 106 12.69 3.57 -3.68
CA SER A 106 14.05 3.28 -3.19
C SER A 106 14.13 2.26 -2.07
N ASN A 107 13.10 2.13 -1.26
CA ASN A 107 13.07 1.26 -0.09
C ASN A 107 11.87 0.31 -0.14
N GLU A 108 12.04 -0.87 0.41
CA GLU A 108 10.91 -1.76 0.67
C GLU A 108 9.97 -1.14 1.71
N PRO A 109 8.66 -1.44 1.63
CA PRO A 109 7.71 -1.03 2.65
C PRO A 109 8.05 -1.62 4.02
N ASP A 110 7.72 -0.91 5.08
CA ASP A 110 7.89 -1.38 6.44
C ASP A 110 6.73 -2.29 6.88
N CYS A 111 7.04 -3.30 7.68
CA CYS A 111 6.05 -4.16 8.34
C CYS A 111 5.52 -3.54 9.64
N SER A 112 6.25 -2.58 10.21
CA SER A 112 5.89 -1.88 11.44
C SER A 112 5.75 -0.38 11.23
N PRO A 113 4.85 0.29 11.95
CA PRO A 113 4.64 1.72 11.81
C PRO A 113 5.77 2.56 12.41
N VAL A 114 5.98 3.75 11.88
CA VAL A 114 6.91 4.73 12.42
C VAL A 114 6.22 5.48 13.59
N GLY A 115 6.18 4.82 14.73
CA GLY A 115 5.51 5.31 15.93
C GLY A 115 4.01 5.59 15.68
N TRP A 116 3.48 6.66 16.26
CA TRP A 116 2.08 7.04 16.15
C TRP A 116 1.66 7.57 14.76
N ARG A 117 2.63 7.84 13.89
CA ARG A 117 2.36 8.41 12.55
C ARG A 117 1.89 7.38 11.52
N GLY A 118 1.98 6.08 11.84
CA GLY A 118 1.67 5.02 10.88
C GLY A 118 2.86 4.64 10.01
N PHE A 119 2.59 4.15 8.82
CA PHE A 119 3.57 3.60 7.88
C PHE A 119 3.99 4.65 6.85
N MET A 120 5.23 4.55 6.34
CA MET A 120 5.71 5.49 5.35
C MET A 120 6.43 4.80 4.18
N LEU A 121 6.47 5.48 3.04
CA LEU A 121 7.32 5.17 1.90
C LEU A 121 8.16 6.38 1.52
N GLY A 122 9.33 6.12 0.94
CA GLY A 122 10.20 7.14 0.38
C GLY A 122 10.62 8.20 1.39
N SER A 123 11.03 7.77 2.61
CA SER A 123 11.44 8.68 3.70
C SER A 123 10.35 9.71 4.06
N GLY A 124 9.09 9.29 4.03
CA GLY A 124 7.95 10.13 4.36
C GLY A 124 7.31 10.83 3.16
N SER A 125 7.66 10.45 1.92
CA SER A 125 6.97 10.94 0.73
C SER A 125 5.50 10.54 0.70
N ILE A 126 5.18 9.34 1.19
CA ILE A 126 3.80 8.88 1.37
C ILE A 126 3.64 8.35 2.79
N TRP A 127 2.52 8.70 3.42
CA TRP A 127 2.10 8.14 4.70
C TRP A 127 0.77 7.46 4.55
N TYR A 128 0.66 6.26 5.13
CA TYR A 128 -0.56 5.45 5.09
C TYR A 128 -0.81 4.77 6.44
N ASN A 129 -2.04 4.39 6.68
CA ASN A 129 -2.42 3.70 7.90
C ASN A 129 -3.68 2.86 7.65
N LYS A 130 -4.02 2.00 8.61
CA LYS A 130 -5.28 1.29 8.63
C LYS A 130 -6.36 2.16 9.29
N SER A 131 -7.48 2.33 8.59
CA SER A 131 -8.70 2.97 9.08
C SER A 131 -9.81 1.93 9.27
N GLU A 132 -10.97 2.36 9.73
CA GLU A 132 -12.18 1.49 9.76
C GLU A 132 -12.59 1.00 8.37
N GLN A 133 -12.25 1.74 7.32
CA GLN A 133 -12.53 1.41 5.92
C GLN A 133 -11.39 0.62 5.25
N GLY A 134 -10.38 0.19 6.02
CA GLY A 134 -9.19 -0.51 5.56
C GLY A 134 -7.97 0.40 5.41
N TRP A 135 -6.96 -0.06 4.67
CA TRP A 135 -5.73 0.69 4.44
C TRP A 135 -5.94 1.91 3.54
N ARG A 136 -5.41 3.07 3.94
CA ARG A 136 -5.58 4.35 3.22
C ARG A 136 -4.33 5.22 3.30
N ILE A 137 -4.10 5.98 2.23
CA ILE A 137 -3.12 7.06 2.21
C ILE A 137 -3.77 8.30 2.85
N PHE A 138 -3.07 8.95 3.77
CA PHE A 138 -3.56 10.16 4.41
C PHE A 138 -2.64 11.38 4.20
N SER A 139 -1.40 11.17 3.71
CA SER A 139 -0.49 12.26 3.39
C SER A 139 0.43 11.89 2.24
N ILE A 140 0.65 12.84 1.34
CA ILE A 140 1.64 12.75 0.25
C ILE A 140 2.46 14.04 0.31
N ASN A 141 3.79 13.90 0.47
CA ASN A 141 4.70 15.01 0.67
C ASN A 141 5.71 15.12 -0.47
N GLY A 142 6.02 16.35 -0.84
CA GLY A 142 7.06 16.66 -1.84
C GLY A 142 6.69 16.27 -3.27
N GLY A 143 7.59 16.59 -4.18
CA GLY A 143 7.46 16.23 -5.59
C GLY A 143 6.40 17.00 -6.38
N PHE A 144 5.62 17.88 -5.71
CA PHE A 144 4.62 18.65 -6.40
C PHE A 144 5.29 19.74 -7.22
N GLN A 145 4.98 19.74 -8.50
CA GLN A 145 5.21 20.91 -9.33
C GLN A 145 4.26 22.00 -8.79
N GLU A 146 4.78 22.95 -8.02
CA GLU A 146 3.99 24.12 -7.66
C GLU A 146 3.47 24.72 -8.96
N GLU A 147 2.12 24.89 -9.05
CA GLU A 147 1.61 25.79 -10.07
C GLU A 147 2.37 27.10 -9.88
N THR A 148 3.27 27.41 -10.81
CA THR A 148 3.70 28.78 -10.97
C THR A 148 2.43 29.54 -11.20
N LYS A 149 1.92 30.18 -10.15
CA LYS A 149 0.80 31.10 -10.23
C LYS A 149 1.26 32.17 -11.22
N THR A 150 0.99 31.91 -12.48
CA THR A 150 0.93 32.98 -13.47
C THR A 150 -0.27 33.79 -13.06
N SER A 151 -0.03 34.67 -12.08
CA SER A 151 -1.01 35.65 -11.66
C SER A 151 -1.33 36.49 -12.88
N SER A 152 -2.37 36.09 -13.60
CA SER A 152 -2.99 36.93 -14.64
C SER A 152 -3.70 38.16 -14.06
N ASN A 153 -3.70 38.30 -12.72
CA ASN A 153 -4.28 39.43 -12.01
C ASN A 153 -3.21 40.02 -11.11
N GLY A 154 -2.58 41.11 -11.54
CA GLY A 154 -1.52 41.93 -11.01
C GLY A 154 -1.50 42.29 -9.51
N TRP A 155 -1.72 41.33 -8.63
CA TRP A 155 -1.62 41.50 -7.17
C TRP A 155 -0.29 40.96 -6.69
N ARG A 156 0.63 41.86 -6.39
CA ARG A 156 1.91 41.52 -5.77
C ARG A 156 1.73 41.64 -4.25
N LEU A 157 2.03 40.55 -3.52
CA LEU A 157 2.11 40.60 -2.06
C LEU A 157 3.56 40.96 -1.70
N ASP A 158 3.84 42.23 -1.54
CA ASP A 158 5.08 42.73 -0.91
C ASP A 158 4.78 43.00 0.56
N GLY A 159 5.28 42.14 1.45
CA GLY A 159 5.35 42.48 2.88
C GLY A 159 4.04 42.69 3.61
N GLY A 160 2.95 42.02 3.23
CA GLY A 160 1.71 42.02 4.03
C GLY A 160 0.82 43.29 3.89
N VAL A 161 1.07 44.16 2.90
CA VAL A 161 0.23 45.33 2.61
C VAL A 161 -0.44 45.13 1.26
N ILE A 162 -1.79 45.16 1.27
CA ILE A 162 -2.61 45.17 0.05
C ILE A 162 -2.63 46.60 -0.47
N HIS A 163 -2.02 46.81 -1.63
CA HIS A 163 -2.18 48.06 -2.37
C HIS A 163 -3.17 47.87 -3.52
N PRO A 164 -4.14 48.79 -3.73
CA PRO A 164 -5.10 48.72 -4.79
C PRO A 164 -4.49 48.95 -6.17
#